data_0dc3472da9ba58a95b64e29fba0a960a
#
_entry.id   0dc3472da9ba58a95b64e29fba0a960a
#
_cell.length_a   1.000
_cell.length_b   1.000
_cell.length_c   1.000
_cell.angle_alpha   90.00
_cell.angle_beta   90.00
_cell.angle_gamma   90.00
#
_symmetry.space_group_name_H-M   'P 1'
#
loop_
_entity.id
_entity.type
_entity.pdbx_description
1 polymer ?
#
loop_
_entity_poly.entity_id
_entity_poly.type
_entity_poly.pdbx_seq_one_letter_code
_entity_poly.pdbx_strand_id
1 'polypeptide(L)'
;MGNIKFEHIRNATSKITYKGVTFLIDPMLAPKDAYPGFEGTYNNHLRFPLVDLPNLIMEILKDVDAIIVTHTHLDHWDNYAVENIRKDIPIFVQNKKDYNIIKEQGFKDIFILEEEIDFKDIKLIKTGGSHGTVEMYAEDWFTEISGDAMGIIFQAEGEKTVYFVGDTIWTADVNKALNRFKPEIIVMNTGAARVLAFKEPIIMGKEDVEHMVKAMPNSQIVAVHLDSVNHATVTRKDLKEFIKAKNIEKNVIVPEDGEIIKF
;
A
#
# COMPACT_ATOMS: atom_id res chain seq x y z
N MET A 1 8.47 -10.24 23.10
CA MET A 1 8.57 -10.21 21.64
C MET A 1 7.20 -9.80 21.14
N GLY A 2 7.12 -8.68 20.43
CA GLY A 2 5.85 -8.17 19.87
C GLY A 2 5.21 -9.20 18.94
N ASN A 3 3.89 -9.29 18.98
CA ASN A 3 3.12 -10.18 18.09
C ASN A 3 2.61 -9.34 16.91
N ILE A 4 3.49 -8.97 15.99
CA ILE A 4 3.07 -8.31 14.75
C ILE A 4 2.50 -9.39 13.82
N LYS A 5 1.23 -9.25 13.48
CA LYS A 5 0.54 -10.09 12.49
C LYS A 5 0.23 -9.26 11.27
N PHE A 6 0.76 -9.64 10.13
CA PHE A 6 0.43 -9.06 8.82
C PHE A 6 -0.42 -10.07 8.05
N GLU A 7 -1.48 -9.62 7.43
CA GLU A 7 -2.33 -10.41 6.55
C GLU A 7 -2.46 -9.67 5.22
N HIS A 8 -1.95 -10.27 4.16
CA HIS A 8 -2.13 -9.75 2.81
C HIS A 8 -3.53 -10.11 2.34
N ILE A 9 -4.37 -9.14 2.10
CA ILE A 9 -5.72 -9.40 1.57
C ILE A 9 -5.62 -9.54 0.05
N ARG A 10 -5.34 -8.46 -0.65
CA ARG A 10 -5.22 -8.41 -2.12
C ARG A 10 -4.72 -7.04 -2.55
N ASN A 11 -3.89 -6.94 -3.60
CA ASN A 11 -3.36 -5.66 -4.09
C ASN A 11 -2.54 -4.92 -3.01
N ALA A 12 -2.86 -3.66 -2.72
CA ALA A 12 -2.34 -2.91 -1.59
C ALA A 12 -3.07 -3.22 -0.28
N THR A 13 -4.28 -3.79 -0.36
CA THR A 13 -5.11 -4.07 0.81
C THR A 13 -4.43 -5.05 1.75
N SER A 14 -4.08 -4.56 2.92
CA SER A 14 -3.37 -5.33 3.95
C SER A 14 -3.95 -5.06 5.32
N LYS A 15 -3.91 -6.07 6.20
CA LYS A 15 -4.34 -5.96 7.59
C LYS A 15 -3.14 -6.20 8.49
N ILE A 16 -2.86 -5.27 9.39
CA ILE A 16 -1.77 -5.39 10.34
C ILE A 16 -2.28 -5.28 11.77
N THR A 17 -1.98 -6.27 12.59
CA THR A 17 -2.13 -6.14 14.05
C THR A 17 -0.78 -5.75 14.62
N TYR A 18 -0.70 -4.56 15.20
CA TYR A 18 0.50 -3.96 15.75
C TYR A 18 0.22 -3.49 17.17
N LYS A 19 0.98 -3.98 18.15
CA LYS A 19 0.74 -3.71 19.59
C LYS A 19 -0.73 -3.94 20.02
N GLY A 20 -1.36 -4.98 19.49
CA GLY A 20 -2.75 -5.32 19.82
C GLY A 20 -3.83 -4.48 19.14
N VAL A 21 -3.46 -3.51 18.30
CA VAL A 21 -4.37 -2.71 17.49
C VAL A 21 -4.35 -3.20 16.05
N THR A 22 -5.50 -3.40 15.45
CA THR A 22 -5.64 -3.90 14.08
C THR A 22 -6.02 -2.77 13.11
N PHE A 23 -5.16 -2.52 12.16
CA PHE A 23 -5.37 -1.56 11.07
C PHE A 23 -5.66 -2.30 9.77
N LEU A 24 -6.62 -1.81 8.99
CA LEU A 24 -6.82 -2.19 7.59
C LEU A 24 -6.31 -1.05 6.71
N ILE A 25 -5.41 -1.37 5.80
CA ILE A 25 -4.69 -0.41 4.96
C ILE A 25 -5.19 -0.56 3.53
N ASP A 26 -5.53 0.56 2.89
CA ASP A 26 -5.93 0.68 1.49
C ASP A 26 -7.00 -0.34 1.07
N PRO A 27 -8.20 -0.32 1.68
CA PRO A 27 -9.22 -1.32 1.41
C PRO A 27 -9.85 -1.16 0.03
N MET A 28 -9.45 -2.01 -0.93
CA MET A 28 -10.14 -2.30 -2.18
C MET A 28 -10.95 -3.60 -1.99
N LEU A 29 -12.26 -3.48 -1.75
CA LEU A 29 -13.11 -4.61 -1.34
C LEU A 29 -14.08 -5.09 -2.43
N ALA A 30 -14.02 -4.54 -3.63
CA ALA A 30 -14.85 -4.95 -4.76
C ALA A 30 -14.60 -6.41 -5.18
N PRO A 31 -15.60 -7.12 -5.70
CA PRO A 31 -15.39 -8.41 -6.33
C PRO A 31 -14.57 -8.29 -7.62
N LYS A 32 -14.06 -9.40 -8.10
CA LYS A 32 -13.38 -9.47 -9.39
C LYS A 32 -14.22 -8.80 -10.49
N ASP A 33 -13.54 -8.14 -11.44
CA ASP A 33 -14.11 -7.49 -12.62
C ASP A 33 -15.13 -6.37 -12.32
N ALA A 34 -15.15 -5.81 -11.12
CA ALA A 34 -16.12 -4.78 -10.73
C ALA A 34 -15.95 -3.48 -11.52
N TYR A 35 -14.72 -3.09 -11.85
CA TYR A 35 -14.41 -1.80 -12.46
C TYR A 35 -13.81 -1.96 -13.87
N PRO A 36 -14.00 -1.01 -14.77
CA PRO A 36 -13.23 -0.97 -16.02
C PRO A 36 -11.75 -0.76 -15.71
N GLY A 37 -10.87 -1.22 -16.60
CA GLY A 37 -9.45 -0.93 -16.48
C GLY A 37 -9.17 0.58 -16.51
N PHE A 38 -8.14 1.02 -15.81
CA PHE A 38 -7.76 2.43 -15.77
C PHE A 38 -7.42 2.94 -17.17
N GLU A 39 -8.10 3.98 -17.61
CA GLU A 39 -7.91 4.57 -18.93
C GLU A 39 -6.48 5.12 -19.09
N GLY A 40 -5.90 4.99 -20.28
CA GLY A 40 -4.55 5.45 -20.56
C GLY A 40 -3.43 4.60 -19.93
N THR A 41 -3.77 3.46 -19.33
CA THR A 41 -2.79 2.55 -18.69
C THR A 41 -2.58 1.25 -19.48
N TYR A 42 -1.56 0.49 -19.09
CA TYR A 42 -1.33 -0.85 -19.65
C TYR A 42 -2.50 -1.77 -19.40
N ASN A 43 -2.82 -2.64 -20.36
CA ASN A 43 -3.90 -3.62 -20.29
C ASN A 43 -5.27 -3.04 -19.90
N ASN A 44 -5.57 -1.79 -20.28
CA ASN A 44 -6.79 -1.08 -19.91
C ASN A 44 -8.10 -1.74 -20.42
N HIS A 45 -7.98 -2.72 -21.30
CA HIS A 45 -9.11 -3.57 -21.73
C HIS A 45 -9.53 -4.61 -20.67
N LEU A 46 -8.68 -4.89 -19.69
CA LEU A 46 -8.99 -5.79 -18.59
C LEU A 46 -9.73 -5.04 -17.49
N ARG A 47 -10.81 -5.63 -17.01
CA ARG A 47 -11.52 -5.12 -15.83
C ARG A 47 -10.78 -5.53 -14.56
N PHE A 48 -10.79 -4.66 -13.56
CA PHE A 48 -10.19 -4.97 -12.26
C PHE A 48 -11.23 -4.93 -11.12
N PRO A 49 -10.95 -5.53 -9.97
CA PRO A 49 -9.80 -6.38 -9.62
C PRO A 49 -9.72 -7.64 -10.50
N LEU A 50 -8.51 -8.10 -10.83
CA LEU A 50 -8.29 -9.27 -11.70
C LEU A 50 -8.55 -10.61 -10.99
N VAL A 51 -8.59 -10.59 -9.66
CA VAL A 51 -8.79 -11.75 -8.79
C VAL A 51 -9.86 -11.45 -7.74
N ASP A 52 -10.49 -12.49 -7.21
CA ASP A 52 -11.47 -12.36 -6.14
C ASP A 52 -10.82 -12.02 -4.78
N LEU A 53 -11.64 -11.55 -3.83
CA LEU A 53 -11.22 -11.45 -2.43
C LEU A 53 -10.99 -12.86 -1.86
N PRO A 54 -9.95 -13.06 -1.02
CA PRO A 54 -9.67 -14.36 -0.42
C PRO A 54 -10.69 -14.75 0.67
N ASN A 55 -11.39 -13.76 1.24
CA ASN A 55 -12.35 -13.93 2.33
C ASN A 55 -13.56 -13.01 2.12
N LEU A 56 -14.65 -13.28 2.83
CA LEU A 56 -15.82 -12.42 2.83
C LEU A 56 -15.47 -11.04 3.44
N ILE A 57 -16.08 -9.98 2.92
CA ILE A 57 -15.83 -8.60 3.40
C ILE A 57 -16.02 -8.49 4.92
N MET A 58 -17.07 -9.13 5.46
CA MET A 58 -17.32 -9.12 6.91
C MET A 58 -16.21 -9.79 7.73
N GLU A 59 -15.51 -10.77 7.18
CA GLU A 59 -14.35 -11.43 7.82
C GLU A 59 -13.11 -10.54 7.74
N ILE A 60 -12.90 -9.87 6.60
CA ILE A 60 -11.82 -8.89 6.42
C ILE A 60 -11.98 -7.74 7.42
N LEU A 61 -13.21 -7.21 7.58
CA LEU A 61 -13.52 -6.09 8.47
C LEU A 61 -13.60 -6.47 9.95
N LYS A 62 -13.63 -7.78 10.26
CA LYS A 62 -13.69 -8.24 11.63
C LYS A 62 -12.47 -7.79 12.42
N ASP A 63 -12.70 -7.30 13.63
CA ASP A 63 -11.69 -6.86 14.61
C ASP A 63 -10.78 -5.71 14.09
N VAL A 64 -11.22 -4.95 13.06
CA VAL A 64 -10.51 -3.76 12.60
C VAL A 64 -10.82 -2.58 13.52
N ASP A 65 -9.78 -1.99 14.11
CA ASP A 65 -9.84 -0.83 15.01
C ASP A 65 -9.78 0.49 14.25
N ALA A 66 -9.02 0.56 13.16
CA ALA A 66 -8.84 1.77 12.36
C ALA A 66 -8.50 1.45 10.89
N ILE A 67 -8.75 2.41 10.02
CA ILE A 67 -8.41 2.35 8.59
C ILE A 67 -7.29 3.33 8.30
N ILE A 68 -6.39 2.97 7.40
CA ILE A 68 -5.41 3.88 6.82
C ILE A 68 -5.65 3.90 5.31
N VAL A 69 -5.84 5.08 4.75
CA VAL A 69 -5.97 5.31 3.31
C VAL A 69 -4.77 6.13 2.87
N THR A 70 -3.81 5.49 2.20
CA THR A 70 -2.58 6.16 1.75
C THR A 70 -2.88 7.20 0.68
N HIS A 71 -3.89 6.94 -0.14
CA HIS A 71 -4.49 7.86 -1.11
C HIS A 71 -5.82 7.27 -1.63
N THR A 72 -6.63 8.09 -2.28
CA THR A 72 -8.01 7.71 -2.66
C THR A 72 -8.14 7.21 -4.11
N HIS A 73 -7.10 6.62 -4.72
CA HIS A 73 -7.28 5.90 -5.97
C HIS A 73 -8.19 4.68 -5.78
N LEU A 74 -8.90 4.31 -6.84
CA LEU A 74 -9.95 3.30 -6.77
C LEU A 74 -9.44 1.90 -6.39
N ASP A 75 -8.18 1.62 -6.59
CA ASP A 75 -7.50 0.38 -6.17
C ASP A 75 -6.92 0.42 -4.76
N HIS A 76 -7.10 1.54 -4.03
CA HIS A 76 -6.75 1.74 -2.61
C HIS A 76 -7.95 2.09 -1.74
N TRP A 77 -8.96 2.75 -2.32
CA TRP A 77 -10.19 3.13 -1.64
C TRP A 77 -11.37 3.05 -2.58
N ASP A 78 -12.13 1.97 -2.53
CA ASP A 78 -13.20 1.71 -3.49
C ASP A 78 -14.62 1.90 -2.91
N ASN A 79 -15.61 1.86 -3.80
CA ASN A 79 -17.01 2.02 -3.41
C ASN A 79 -17.49 0.90 -2.47
N TYR A 80 -16.97 -0.32 -2.61
CA TYR A 80 -17.31 -1.44 -1.72
C TYR A 80 -16.75 -1.23 -0.31
N ALA A 81 -15.58 -0.63 -0.18
CA ALA A 81 -15.06 -0.18 1.12
C ALA A 81 -15.98 0.90 1.72
N VAL A 82 -16.37 1.89 0.92
CA VAL A 82 -17.28 2.94 1.36
C VAL A 82 -18.61 2.37 1.86
N GLU A 83 -19.20 1.39 1.16
CA GLU A 83 -20.51 0.81 1.50
C GLU A 83 -20.46 -0.11 2.75
N ASN A 84 -19.37 -0.84 2.95
CA ASN A 84 -19.29 -1.90 3.95
C ASN A 84 -18.58 -1.49 5.24
N ILE A 85 -17.73 -0.47 5.21
CA ILE A 85 -17.03 0.03 6.40
C ILE A 85 -17.97 0.90 7.24
N ARG A 86 -18.03 0.64 8.56
CA ARG A 86 -18.84 1.44 9.50
C ARG A 86 -18.36 2.90 9.52
N LYS A 87 -19.28 3.85 9.55
CA LYS A 87 -19.00 5.28 9.36
C LYS A 87 -18.37 5.99 10.58
N ASP A 88 -18.28 5.34 11.70
CA ASP A 88 -17.68 5.82 12.94
C ASP A 88 -16.31 5.20 13.26
N ILE A 89 -15.72 4.46 12.31
CA ILE A 89 -14.37 3.93 12.48
C ILE A 89 -13.34 5.05 12.27
N PRO A 90 -12.28 5.13 13.09
CA PRO A 90 -11.17 6.04 12.84
C PRO A 90 -10.51 5.78 11.47
N ILE A 91 -10.35 6.82 10.66
CA ILE A 91 -9.68 6.76 9.35
C ILE A 91 -8.55 7.77 9.30
N PHE A 92 -7.36 7.33 8.94
CA PHE A 92 -6.18 8.17 8.73
C PHE A 92 -5.95 8.37 7.23
N VAL A 93 -5.81 9.63 6.82
CA VAL A 93 -5.64 10.03 5.41
C VAL A 93 -4.44 10.95 5.25
N GLN A 94 -3.90 11.05 4.05
CA GLN A 94 -2.67 11.79 3.79
C GLN A 94 -2.81 13.31 3.75
N ASN A 95 -3.97 13.85 3.33
CA ASN A 95 -4.13 15.28 3.08
C ASN A 95 -5.60 15.74 3.14
N LYS A 96 -5.82 17.03 2.95
CA LYS A 96 -7.15 17.65 2.99
C LYS A 96 -8.07 17.23 1.83
N LYS A 97 -7.52 16.90 0.67
CA LYS A 97 -8.29 16.43 -0.49
C LYS A 97 -8.97 15.10 -0.14
N ASP A 98 -8.18 14.12 0.31
CA ASP A 98 -8.68 12.80 0.70
C ASP A 98 -9.62 12.86 1.91
N TYR A 99 -9.32 13.73 2.89
CA TYR A 99 -10.23 14.01 4.00
C TYR A 99 -11.61 14.45 3.50
N ASN A 100 -11.68 15.39 2.55
CA ASN A 100 -12.95 15.89 2.04
C ASN A 100 -13.72 14.80 1.29
N ILE A 101 -13.04 14.01 0.43
CA ILE A 101 -13.63 12.88 -0.28
C ILE A 101 -14.28 11.89 0.70
N ILE A 102 -13.54 11.44 1.70
CA ILE A 102 -14.00 10.44 2.67
C ILE A 102 -15.09 11.02 3.58
N LYS A 103 -15.02 12.30 3.91
CA LYS A 103 -16.06 13.01 4.66
C LYS A 103 -17.39 13.09 3.90
N GLU A 104 -17.34 13.40 2.60
CA GLU A 104 -18.53 13.44 1.74
C GLU A 104 -19.18 12.07 1.58
N GLN A 105 -18.41 10.98 1.75
CA GLN A 105 -18.91 9.60 1.80
C GLN A 105 -19.53 9.22 3.14
N GLY A 106 -19.65 10.17 4.09
CA GLY A 106 -20.39 10.04 5.34
C GLY A 106 -19.58 9.53 6.53
N PHE A 107 -18.26 9.36 6.42
CA PHE A 107 -17.40 9.02 7.55
C PHE A 107 -17.23 10.21 8.50
N LYS A 108 -17.11 9.91 9.81
CA LYS A 108 -17.19 10.94 10.86
C LYS A 108 -15.86 11.16 11.59
N ASP A 109 -15.08 10.11 11.74
CA ASP A 109 -13.86 10.09 12.55
C ASP A 109 -12.63 10.00 11.64
N ILE A 110 -12.25 11.14 11.03
CA ILE A 110 -11.23 11.22 10.00
C ILE A 110 -10.08 12.11 10.48
N PHE A 111 -8.86 11.61 10.42
CA PHE A 111 -7.64 12.28 10.85
C PHE A 111 -6.70 12.50 9.66
N ILE A 112 -6.24 13.73 9.46
CA ILE A 112 -5.19 14.01 8.47
C ILE A 112 -3.85 13.74 9.13
N LEU A 113 -3.10 12.80 8.58
CA LEU A 113 -1.73 12.50 8.99
C LEU A 113 -0.78 13.50 8.29
N GLU A 114 -0.55 14.65 8.91
CA GLU A 114 0.35 15.68 8.35
C GLU A 114 1.82 15.26 8.50
N GLU A 115 2.26 14.96 9.72
CA GLU A 115 3.59 14.43 10.03
C GLU A 115 3.50 13.15 10.87
N GLU A 116 2.96 13.24 12.08
CA GLU A 116 2.79 12.11 12.99
C GLU A 116 1.54 12.26 13.86
N ILE A 117 0.95 11.13 14.24
CA ILE A 117 -0.20 11.02 15.16
C ILE A 117 0.04 9.84 16.09
N ASP A 118 -0.21 10.02 17.40
CA ASP A 118 -0.25 8.94 18.37
C ASP A 118 -1.68 8.35 18.41
N PHE A 119 -1.80 7.05 18.18
CA PHE A 119 -3.06 6.32 18.25
C PHE A 119 -2.89 5.04 19.07
N LYS A 120 -3.55 4.93 20.24
CA LYS A 120 -3.47 3.77 21.14
C LYS A 120 -2.01 3.34 21.44
N ASP A 121 -1.16 4.26 21.85
CA ASP A 121 0.27 4.07 22.12
C ASP A 121 1.11 3.61 20.90
N ILE A 122 0.60 3.81 19.71
CA ILE A 122 1.29 3.58 18.45
C ILE A 122 1.49 4.92 17.77
N LYS A 123 2.73 5.23 17.41
CA LYS A 123 3.06 6.40 16.62
C LYS A 123 2.93 6.04 15.14
N LEU A 124 2.03 6.71 14.44
CA LEU A 124 1.85 6.68 12.99
C LEU A 124 2.56 7.89 12.40
N ILE A 125 3.54 7.66 11.52
CA ILE A 125 4.36 8.74 10.95
C ILE A 125 4.25 8.71 9.43
N LYS A 126 3.85 9.83 8.85
CA LYS A 126 3.78 9.99 7.39
C LYS A 126 5.18 10.05 6.78
N THR A 127 5.34 9.40 5.63
CA THR A 127 6.50 9.60 4.75
C THR A 127 6.03 10.10 3.39
N GLY A 128 6.91 10.78 2.67
CA GLY A 128 6.62 11.20 1.30
C GLY A 128 6.72 10.03 0.32
N GLY A 129 6.05 10.19 -0.81
CA GLY A 129 6.09 9.31 -1.96
C GLY A 129 5.76 10.05 -3.26
N SER A 130 5.89 9.38 -4.40
CA SER A 130 5.58 9.94 -5.71
C SER A 130 5.18 8.85 -6.69
N HIS A 131 4.03 9.00 -7.34
CA HIS A 131 3.52 8.10 -8.39
C HIS A 131 4.28 8.20 -9.71
N GLY A 132 5.41 8.85 -9.76
CA GLY A 132 6.17 8.98 -10.99
C GLY A 132 7.34 9.94 -10.88
N THR A 133 8.00 10.16 -12.00
CA THR A 133 9.17 11.05 -12.10
C THR A 133 8.75 12.52 -12.15
N VAL A 134 9.72 13.41 -11.95
CA VAL A 134 9.51 14.87 -12.08
C VAL A 134 9.01 15.23 -13.49
N GLU A 135 9.49 14.53 -14.51
CA GLU A 135 9.07 14.72 -15.90
C GLU A 135 7.60 14.35 -16.11
N MET A 136 7.10 13.29 -15.45
CA MET A 136 5.69 12.91 -15.49
C MET A 136 4.81 13.99 -14.83
N TYR A 137 5.23 14.49 -13.67
CA TYR A 137 4.51 15.56 -12.96
C TYR A 137 4.63 16.94 -13.63
N ALA A 138 5.46 17.10 -14.66
CA ALA A 138 5.45 18.31 -15.50
C ALA A 138 4.23 18.36 -16.45
N GLU A 139 3.52 17.23 -16.62
CA GLU A 139 2.28 17.14 -17.37
C GLU A 139 1.08 17.37 -16.44
N ASP A 140 0.30 18.43 -16.67
CA ASP A 140 -0.84 18.82 -15.82
C ASP A 140 -1.85 17.69 -15.63
N TRP A 141 -2.19 16.98 -16.71
CA TRP A 141 -3.13 15.85 -16.66
C TRP A 141 -2.63 14.72 -15.75
N PHE A 142 -1.32 14.45 -15.74
CA PHE A 142 -0.74 13.40 -14.89
C PHE A 142 -0.79 13.82 -13.42
N THR A 143 -0.46 15.08 -13.13
CA THR A 143 -0.55 15.65 -11.78
C THR A 143 -1.98 15.57 -11.23
N GLU A 144 -2.98 15.84 -12.06
CA GLU A 144 -4.39 15.80 -11.67
C GLU A 144 -4.84 14.38 -11.29
N ILE A 145 -4.47 13.36 -12.09
CA ILE A 145 -4.91 11.97 -11.85
C ILE A 145 -4.07 11.24 -10.82
N SER A 146 -2.76 11.49 -10.76
CA SER A 146 -1.84 10.78 -9.84
C SER A 146 -1.90 11.34 -8.42
N GLY A 147 -2.01 12.67 -8.27
CA GLY A 147 -2.08 13.33 -6.98
C GLY A 147 -0.86 13.03 -6.10
N ASP A 148 -1.09 13.11 -4.78
CA ASP A 148 -0.07 12.77 -3.78
C ASP A 148 -0.22 11.29 -3.37
N ALA A 149 0.88 10.70 -2.91
CA ALA A 149 0.90 9.41 -2.24
C ALA A 149 1.75 9.48 -0.98
N MET A 150 1.34 8.76 0.05
CA MET A 150 2.14 8.66 1.28
C MET A 150 2.55 7.22 1.56
N GLY A 151 3.70 7.09 2.22
CA GLY A 151 3.99 5.91 3.01
C GLY A 151 3.70 6.17 4.49
N ILE A 152 3.77 5.12 5.31
CA ILE A 152 3.52 5.22 6.74
C ILE A 152 4.45 4.34 7.56
N ILE A 153 5.01 4.92 8.62
CA ILE A 153 5.81 4.21 9.62
C ILE A 153 4.95 3.93 10.86
N PHE A 154 5.03 2.73 11.39
CA PHE A 154 4.51 2.32 12.68
C PHE A 154 5.65 2.18 13.68
N GLN A 155 5.57 2.88 14.80
CA GLN A 155 6.49 2.75 15.92
C GLN A 155 5.76 2.66 17.24
N ALA A 156 6.21 1.76 18.12
CA ALA A 156 5.78 1.69 19.50
C ALA A 156 6.89 1.09 20.36
N GLU A 157 6.92 1.41 21.64
CA GLU A 157 7.89 0.86 22.57
C GLU A 157 7.80 -0.67 22.64
N GLY A 158 8.95 -1.32 22.49
CA GLY A 158 9.08 -2.79 22.53
C GLY A 158 8.69 -3.52 21.25
N GLU A 159 8.25 -2.80 20.20
CA GLU A 159 7.86 -3.37 18.91
C GLU A 159 8.88 -3.05 17.81
N LYS A 160 8.95 -3.91 16.79
CA LYS A 160 9.71 -3.64 15.55
C LYS A 160 9.10 -2.47 14.81
N THR A 161 9.93 -1.61 14.23
CA THR A 161 9.46 -0.56 13.31
C THR A 161 8.98 -1.18 12.00
N VAL A 162 7.75 -0.84 11.58
CA VAL A 162 7.16 -1.28 10.31
C VAL A 162 7.00 -0.09 9.38
N TYR A 163 7.37 -0.26 8.12
CA TYR A 163 7.23 0.74 7.08
C TYR A 163 6.37 0.21 5.92
N PHE A 164 5.21 0.80 5.70
CA PHE A 164 4.46 0.67 4.45
C PHE A 164 4.91 1.78 3.53
N VAL A 165 5.53 1.41 2.42
CA VAL A 165 6.14 2.38 1.48
C VAL A 165 5.08 3.15 0.69
N GLY A 166 3.93 2.50 0.42
CA GLY A 166 2.85 3.05 -0.39
C GLY A 166 3.16 3.01 -1.89
N ASP A 167 2.31 3.66 -2.68
CA ASP A 167 2.48 3.77 -4.12
C ASP A 167 3.47 4.88 -4.46
N THR A 168 4.70 4.49 -4.71
CA THR A 168 5.78 5.41 -5.03
C THR A 168 6.84 4.74 -5.90
N ILE A 169 7.52 5.50 -6.73
CA ILE A 169 8.83 5.13 -7.26
C ILE A 169 9.89 5.34 -6.18
N TRP A 170 11.12 4.90 -6.42
CA TRP A 170 12.22 5.16 -5.49
C TRP A 170 12.58 6.66 -5.45
N THR A 171 12.36 7.32 -4.32
CA THR A 171 12.56 8.76 -4.15
C THR A 171 13.56 9.08 -3.04
N ALA A 172 13.94 10.36 -2.94
CA ALA A 172 14.73 10.85 -1.83
C ALA A 172 14.00 10.70 -0.47
N ASP A 173 12.66 10.76 -0.47
CA ASP A 173 11.87 10.64 0.76
C ASP A 173 11.84 9.19 1.27
N VAL A 174 11.82 8.20 0.37
CA VAL A 174 12.05 6.79 0.74
C VAL A 174 13.41 6.64 1.42
N ASN A 175 14.49 7.17 0.81
CA ASN A 175 15.83 7.13 1.42
C ASN A 175 15.88 7.81 2.80
N LYS A 176 15.22 8.97 2.96
CA LYS A 176 15.12 9.65 4.26
C LYS A 176 14.40 8.79 5.30
N ALA A 177 13.28 8.16 4.92
CA ALA A 177 12.53 7.27 5.81
C ALA A 177 13.39 6.07 6.26
N LEU A 178 14.05 5.38 5.33
CA LEU A 178 14.93 4.25 5.63
C LEU A 178 16.08 4.64 6.58
N ASN A 179 16.73 5.77 6.31
CA ASN A 179 17.85 6.25 7.14
C ASN A 179 17.43 6.69 8.53
N ARG A 180 16.27 7.37 8.64
CA ARG A 180 15.76 7.90 9.90
C ARG A 180 15.18 6.83 10.79
N PHE A 181 14.36 5.95 10.25
CA PHE A 181 13.55 5.02 11.04
C PHE A 181 14.11 3.60 11.09
N LYS A 182 14.99 3.23 10.15
CA LYS A 182 15.64 1.91 10.05
C LYS A 182 14.64 0.77 10.26
N PRO A 183 13.55 0.70 9.47
CA PRO A 183 12.47 -0.25 9.69
C PRO A 183 12.98 -1.69 9.58
N GLU A 184 12.48 -2.55 10.48
CA GLU A 184 12.82 -3.97 10.50
C GLU A 184 11.88 -4.79 9.61
N ILE A 185 10.69 -4.25 9.33
CA ILE A 185 9.69 -4.82 8.41
C ILE A 185 9.31 -3.73 7.40
N ILE A 186 9.38 -4.05 6.11
CA ILE A 186 9.09 -3.10 5.02
C ILE A 186 8.07 -3.73 4.09
N VAL A 187 6.91 -3.11 3.94
CA VAL A 187 5.86 -3.52 2.98
C VAL A 187 5.95 -2.62 1.76
N MET A 188 6.19 -3.21 0.60
CA MET A 188 6.41 -2.49 -0.67
C MET A 188 5.33 -2.84 -1.69
N ASN A 189 4.78 -1.83 -2.34
CA ASN A 189 3.94 -1.97 -3.53
C ASN A 189 4.85 -2.13 -4.75
N THR A 190 4.84 -3.31 -5.40
CA THR A 190 5.90 -3.73 -6.31
C THR A 190 5.42 -4.14 -7.71
N GLY A 191 4.20 -3.78 -8.06
CA GLY A 191 3.56 -4.14 -9.33
C GLY A 191 4.15 -3.46 -10.58
N ALA A 192 5.06 -2.50 -10.45
CA ALA A 192 5.60 -1.69 -11.55
C ALA A 192 4.47 -1.21 -12.48
N ALA A 193 3.44 -0.59 -11.90
CA ALA A 193 2.29 -0.08 -12.62
C ALA A 193 2.72 0.94 -13.69
N ARG A 194 2.04 0.94 -14.85
CA ARG A 194 2.45 1.75 -16.01
C ARG A 194 1.29 2.46 -16.67
N VAL A 195 1.55 3.69 -17.09
CA VAL A 195 0.72 4.46 -18.02
C VAL A 195 1.31 4.43 -19.43
N LEU A 196 0.47 4.45 -20.46
CA LEU A 196 0.91 4.30 -21.85
C LEU A 196 1.77 5.47 -22.35
N ALA A 197 1.59 6.65 -21.78
CA ALA A 197 2.30 7.86 -22.18
C ALA A 197 3.79 7.87 -21.77
N PHE A 198 4.20 7.04 -20.82
CA PHE A 198 5.56 7.04 -20.27
C PHE A 198 6.21 5.64 -20.33
N LYS A 199 7.54 5.63 -20.36
CA LYS A 199 8.31 4.39 -20.35
C LYS A 199 8.56 3.85 -18.94
N GLU A 200 8.73 4.74 -18.00
CA GLU A 200 9.01 4.44 -16.61
C GLU A 200 7.72 3.99 -15.87
N PRO A 201 7.81 3.12 -14.87
CA PRO A 201 6.68 2.77 -14.03
C PRO A 201 6.32 3.92 -13.09
N ILE A 202 5.09 3.91 -12.59
CA ILE A 202 4.58 4.89 -11.63
C ILE A 202 4.66 4.42 -10.17
N ILE A 203 4.98 3.15 -9.94
CA ILE A 203 5.32 2.57 -8.64
C ILE A 203 6.53 1.65 -8.77
N MET A 204 7.11 1.28 -7.64
CA MET A 204 8.25 0.37 -7.56
C MET A 204 8.01 -0.97 -8.25
N GLY A 205 9.09 -1.61 -8.70
CA GLY A 205 9.11 -2.92 -9.33
C GLY A 205 10.15 -3.85 -8.71
N LYS A 206 10.43 -4.94 -9.41
CA LYS A 206 11.33 -5.99 -8.91
C LYS A 206 12.77 -5.53 -8.71
N GLU A 207 13.26 -4.58 -9.52
CA GLU A 207 14.60 -4.00 -9.37
C GLU A 207 14.69 -3.16 -8.07
N ASP A 208 13.59 -2.49 -7.68
CA ASP A 208 13.53 -1.75 -6.43
C ASP A 208 13.48 -2.67 -5.21
N VAL A 209 12.93 -3.88 -5.35
CA VAL A 209 13.00 -4.91 -4.29
C VAL A 209 14.46 -5.34 -4.05
N GLU A 210 15.26 -5.57 -5.11
CA GLU A 210 16.70 -5.83 -4.97
C GLU A 210 17.43 -4.64 -4.33
N HIS A 211 17.07 -3.42 -4.73
CA HIS A 211 17.63 -2.20 -4.17
C HIS A 211 17.29 -2.07 -2.67
N MET A 212 16.04 -2.36 -2.29
CA MET A 212 15.62 -2.34 -0.88
C MET A 212 16.40 -3.34 -0.03
N VAL A 213 16.62 -4.57 -0.52
CA VAL A 213 17.44 -5.57 0.17
C VAL A 213 18.87 -5.07 0.39
N LYS A 214 19.46 -4.39 -0.61
CA LYS A 214 20.81 -3.81 -0.49
C LYS A 214 20.85 -2.64 0.49
N ALA A 215 19.82 -1.80 0.50
CA ALA A 215 19.71 -0.65 1.41
C ALA A 215 19.44 -1.08 2.86
N MET A 216 18.64 -2.14 3.04
CA MET A 216 18.17 -2.63 4.34
C MET A 216 18.40 -4.15 4.50
N PRO A 217 19.66 -4.61 4.55
CA PRO A 217 20.00 -6.05 4.47
C PRO A 217 19.52 -6.88 5.67
N ASN A 218 19.16 -6.24 6.77
CA ASN A 218 18.67 -6.88 8.00
C ASN A 218 17.14 -6.83 8.13
N SER A 219 16.46 -6.17 7.20
CA SER A 219 15.00 -6.03 7.23
C SER A 219 14.32 -7.18 6.50
N GLN A 220 13.10 -7.50 6.94
CA GLN A 220 12.21 -8.39 6.21
C GLN A 220 11.33 -7.54 5.29
N ILE A 221 11.37 -7.82 4.01
CA ILE A 221 10.59 -7.12 2.98
C ILE A 221 9.37 -7.97 2.62
N VAL A 222 8.19 -7.36 2.59
CA VAL A 222 6.94 -7.97 2.12
C VAL A 222 6.54 -7.25 0.84
N ALA A 223 6.53 -7.96 -0.28
CA ALA A 223 6.20 -7.41 -1.59
C ALA A 223 4.74 -7.67 -1.94
N VAL A 224 3.95 -6.61 -2.08
CA VAL A 224 2.51 -6.64 -2.34
C VAL A 224 2.16 -5.82 -3.59
N HIS A 225 0.87 -5.60 -3.85
CA HIS A 225 0.35 -4.86 -5.01
C HIS A 225 0.69 -5.55 -6.34
N LEU A 226 0.41 -6.86 -6.39
CA LEU A 226 0.67 -7.73 -7.52
C LEU A 226 -0.63 -8.40 -8.00
N ASP A 227 -0.71 -8.74 -9.28
CA ASP A 227 -1.75 -9.58 -9.92
C ASP A 227 -3.22 -9.10 -9.80
N SER A 228 -3.49 -7.91 -9.27
CA SER A 228 -4.86 -7.48 -8.96
C SER A 228 -5.39 -6.34 -9.81
N VAL A 229 -4.52 -5.50 -10.34
CA VAL A 229 -4.92 -4.35 -11.18
C VAL A 229 -4.36 -4.50 -12.60
N ASN A 230 -5.10 -3.97 -13.57
CA ASN A 230 -4.78 -4.15 -14.98
C ASN A 230 -3.42 -3.61 -15.39
N HIS A 231 -2.97 -2.53 -14.77
CA HIS A 231 -1.76 -1.80 -15.17
C HIS A 231 -0.49 -2.21 -14.42
N ALA A 232 -0.59 -3.12 -13.45
CA ALA A 232 0.58 -3.78 -12.88
C ALA A 232 1.25 -4.66 -13.95
N THR A 233 2.56 -4.49 -14.13
CA THR A 233 3.35 -5.19 -15.15
C THR A 233 4.29 -6.24 -14.59
N VAL A 234 4.42 -6.32 -13.27
CA VAL A 234 5.14 -7.37 -12.55
C VAL A 234 4.13 -8.26 -11.85
N THR A 235 4.17 -9.56 -12.14
CA THR A 235 3.35 -10.56 -11.47
C THR A 235 4.06 -11.13 -10.24
N ARG A 236 3.31 -11.75 -9.33
CA ARG A 236 3.85 -12.52 -8.19
C ARG A 236 4.85 -13.59 -8.65
N LYS A 237 4.56 -14.24 -9.78
CA LYS A 237 5.44 -15.23 -10.40
C LYS A 237 6.76 -14.59 -10.85
N ASP A 238 6.68 -13.49 -11.61
CA ASP A 238 7.88 -12.79 -12.12
C ASP A 238 8.77 -12.34 -10.97
N LEU A 239 8.17 -11.80 -9.89
CA LEU A 239 8.91 -11.36 -8.72
C LEU A 239 9.55 -12.55 -7.99
N LYS A 240 8.84 -13.67 -7.78
CA LYS A 240 9.41 -14.88 -7.16
C LYS A 240 10.58 -15.46 -7.96
N GLU A 241 10.48 -15.47 -9.29
CA GLU A 241 11.60 -15.90 -10.16
C GLU A 241 12.79 -14.94 -10.06
N PHE A 242 12.54 -13.64 -10.02
CA PHE A 242 13.58 -12.62 -9.91
C PHE A 242 14.34 -12.70 -8.57
N ILE A 243 13.65 -12.77 -7.44
CA ILE A 243 14.31 -12.87 -6.12
C ILE A 243 15.12 -14.15 -5.98
N LYS A 244 14.66 -15.26 -6.56
CA LYS A 244 15.42 -16.51 -6.61
C LYS A 244 16.69 -16.33 -7.45
N ALA A 245 16.60 -15.73 -8.63
CA ALA A 245 17.75 -15.46 -9.50
C ALA A 245 18.79 -14.52 -8.86
N LYS A 246 18.34 -13.64 -7.94
CA LYS A 246 19.19 -12.71 -7.19
C LYS A 246 19.70 -13.27 -5.85
N ASN A 247 19.25 -14.47 -5.43
CA ASN A 247 19.57 -15.09 -4.14
C ASN A 247 19.20 -14.21 -2.94
N ILE A 248 18.03 -13.57 -2.98
CA ILE A 248 17.53 -12.69 -1.92
C ILE A 248 16.25 -13.22 -1.23
N GLU A 249 15.88 -14.48 -1.42
CA GLU A 249 14.66 -15.11 -0.89
C GLU A 249 14.56 -15.04 0.64
N LYS A 250 15.69 -15.04 1.33
CA LYS A 250 15.72 -14.94 2.80
C LYS A 250 15.24 -13.58 3.33
N ASN A 251 15.31 -12.54 2.48
CA ASN A 251 14.96 -11.17 2.85
C ASN A 251 13.55 -10.77 2.37
N VAL A 252 12.99 -11.49 1.39
CA VAL A 252 11.78 -11.06 0.69
C VAL A 252 10.71 -12.13 0.79
N ILE A 253 9.53 -11.74 1.29
CA ILE A 253 8.30 -12.52 1.28
C ILE A 253 7.40 -11.95 0.20
N VAL A 254 6.87 -12.82 -0.66
CA VAL A 254 5.85 -12.47 -1.67
C VAL A 254 4.60 -13.27 -1.32
N PRO A 255 3.70 -12.70 -0.52
CA PRO A 255 2.55 -13.44 0.00
C PRO A 255 1.53 -13.77 -1.07
N GLU A 256 0.80 -14.87 -0.86
CA GLU A 256 -0.45 -15.12 -1.57
C GLU A 256 -1.59 -14.29 -0.97
N ASP A 257 -2.69 -14.11 -1.75
CA ASP A 257 -3.87 -13.43 -1.25
C ASP A 257 -4.49 -14.23 -0.09
N GLY A 258 -4.78 -13.56 1.03
CA GLY A 258 -5.23 -14.16 2.28
C GLY A 258 -4.12 -14.75 3.17
N GLU A 259 -2.85 -14.66 2.77
CA GLU A 259 -1.75 -15.21 3.56
C GLU A 259 -1.46 -14.37 4.80
N ILE A 260 -1.22 -15.07 5.93
CA ILE A 260 -0.89 -14.47 7.22
C ILE A 260 0.57 -14.72 7.57
N ILE A 261 1.30 -13.63 7.85
CA ILE A 261 2.70 -13.64 8.25
C ILE A 261 2.80 -13.13 9.70
N LYS A 262 3.64 -13.76 10.51
CA LYS A 262 3.93 -13.33 11.89
C LYS A 262 5.41 -12.98 12.02
N PHE A 263 5.71 -11.83 12.62
CA PHE A 263 7.04 -11.30 12.81
C PHE A 263 7.49 -11.26 14.27
#